data_77b50b32162badccaadb1954323e1462
#
_entry.id   77b50b32162badccaadb1954323e1462
#
_cell.length_a   1.000
_cell.length_b   1.000
_cell.length_c   1.000
_cell.angle_alpha   90.00
_cell.angle_beta   90.00
_cell.angle_gamma   90.00
#
_symmetry.space_group_name_H-M   'P 1'
#
loop_
_entity.id
_entity.type
_entity.pdbx_description
1 polymer ?
#
loop_
_entity_poly.entity_id
_entity_poly.type
_entity_poly.pdbx_seq_one_letter_code
_entity_poly.pdbx_strand_id
1 'polypeptide(L)'
;MSVAQAPISQLKDEISTRIDALRPELERIGREIHAHPEIAYQEHKAVAWLAELLKKHGFSVELGVANTPTAFVASRRKGNGPTIAFLSEYDALRGLGHGCGHNLIATASAGAGIALADALDRLPGRVLVIGTPAEEGGGG
;
A
#
# COMPACT_ATOMS: atom_id res chain seq x y z
N MET A 1 -10.91 29.44 -14.19
CA MET A 1 -11.03 28.49 -15.31
C MET A 1 -11.42 27.14 -14.73
N SER A 2 -12.62 26.65 -15.03
CA SER A 2 -13.06 25.30 -14.62
C SER A 2 -12.26 24.29 -15.45
N VAL A 3 -11.39 23.53 -14.79
CA VAL A 3 -10.76 22.37 -15.43
C VAL A 3 -11.89 21.36 -15.64
N ALA A 4 -12.22 21.08 -16.90
CA ALA A 4 -13.21 20.07 -17.23
C ALA A 4 -12.75 18.75 -16.58
N GLN A 5 -13.56 18.24 -15.66
CA GLN A 5 -13.29 16.98 -14.99
C GLN A 5 -13.29 15.85 -16.02
N ALA A 6 -12.20 15.12 -16.13
CA ALA A 6 -12.13 13.96 -17.03
C ALA A 6 -13.27 12.99 -16.70
N PRO A 7 -13.88 12.32 -17.70
CA PRO A 7 -14.89 11.30 -17.44
C PRO A 7 -14.35 10.23 -16.47
N ILE A 8 -15.21 9.73 -15.57
CA ILE A 8 -14.82 8.69 -14.59
C ILE A 8 -14.28 7.44 -15.27
N SER A 9 -14.80 7.08 -16.46
CA SER A 9 -14.28 5.97 -17.27
C SER A 9 -12.80 6.17 -17.63
N GLN A 10 -12.44 7.36 -18.09
CA GLN A 10 -11.06 7.68 -18.43
C GLN A 10 -10.12 7.60 -17.21
N LEU A 11 -10.57 8.08 -16.05
CA LEU A 11 -9.79 7.96 -14.80
C LEU A 11 -9.57 6.50 -14.38
N LYS A 12 -10.59 5.65 -14.54
CA LYS A 12 -10.47 4.22 -14.27
C LYS A 12 -9.46 3.54 -15.21
N ASP A 13 -9.50 3.86 -16.49
CA ASP A 13 -8.58 3.31 -17.49
C ASP A 13 -7.13 3.71 -17.20
N GLU A 14 -6.92 4.97 -16.82
CA GLU A 14 -5.59 5.47 -16.44
C GLU A 14 -5.06 4.81 -15.17
N ILE A 15 -5.90 4.62 -14.14
CA ILE A 15 -5.55 3.91 -12.91
C ILE A 15 -5.20 2.44 -13.23
N SER A 16 -5.98 1.77 -14.08
CA SER A 16 -5.70 0.40 -14.52
C SER A 16 -4.37 0.32 -15.27
N THR A 17 -4.13 1.22 -16.21
CA THR A 17 -2.85 1.31 -16.94
C THR A 17 -1.68 1.55 -16.00
N ARG A 18 -1.88 2.38 -14.96
CA ARG A 18 -0.85 2.63 -13.95
C ARG A 18 -0.53 1.38 -13.12
N ILE A 19 -1.54 0.61 -12.75
CA ILE A 19 -1.36 -0.68 -12.05
C ILE A 19 -0.57 -1.66 -12.91
N ASP A 20 -0.89 -1.76 -14.20
CA ASP A 20 -0.14 -2.61 -15.12
C ASP A 20 1.33 -2.19 -15.25
N ALA A 21 1.60 -0.90 -15.25
CA ALA A 21 2.98 -0.39 -15.25
C ALA A 21 3.74 -0.67 -13.93
N LEU A 22 3.04 -0.76 -12.80
CA LEU A 22 3.61 -1.11 -11.49
C LEU A 22 3.83 -2.61 -11.32
N ARG A 23 3.18 -3.44 -12.13
CA ARG A 23 3.16 -4.91 -11.99
C ARG A 23 4.52 -5.55 -11.70
N PRO A 24 5.61 -5.27 -12.46
CA PRO A 24 6.90 -5.91 -12.21
C PRO A 24 7.44 -5.64 -10.80
N GLU A 25 7.22 -4.43 -10.29
CA GLU A 25 7.70 -4.00 -8.98
C GLU A 25 6.85 -4.63 -7.86
N LEU A 26 5.53 -4.63 -8.02
CA LEU A 26 4.59 -5.24 -7.08
C LEU A 26 4.78 -6.75 -6.99
N GLU A 27 4.93 -7.44 -8.13
CA GLU A 27 5.18 -8.89 -8.17
C GLU A 27 6.52 -9.25 -7.50
N ARG A 28 7.57 -8.46 -7.72
CA ARG A 28 8.86 -8.66 -7.06
C ARG A 28 8.70 -8.60 -5.55
N ILE A 29 8.07 -7.54 -5.03
CA ILE A 29 7.88 -7.37 -3.57
C ILE A 29 6.98 -8.47 -3.01
N GLY A 30 5.89 -8.81 -3.68
CA GLY A 30 5.00 -9.89 -3.26
C GLY A 30 5.72 -11.25 -3.16
N ARG A 31 6.64 -11.54 -4.08
CA ARG A 31 7.49 -12.75 -4.04
C ARG A 31 8.53 -12.69 -2.93
N GLU A 32 9.14 -11.54 -2.69
CA GLU A 32 10.08 -11.36 -1.58
C GLU A 32 9.40 -11.56 -0.22
N ILE A 33 8.23 -10.96 -0.02
CA ILE A 33 7.45 -11.17 1.21
C ILE A 33 7.09 -12.66 1.37
N HIS A 34 6.60 -13.30 0.29
CA HIS A 34 6.27 -14.73 0.30
C HIS A 34 7.47 -15.62 0.63
N ALA A 35 8.64 -15.32 0.07
CA ALA A 35 9.87 -16.11 0.27
C ALA A 35 10.50 -15.91 1.66
N HIS A 36 10.13 -14.84 2.36
CA HIS A 36 10.64 -14.48 3.68
C HIS A 36 9.49 -14.27 4.66
N PRO A 37 8.72 -15.31 5.01
CA PRO A 37 7.57 -15.18 5.86
C PRO A 37 7.96 -14.73 7.27
N GLU A 38 7.36 -13.65 7.73
CA GLU A 38 7.54 -13.08 9.05
C GLU A 38 6.20 -13.13 9.80
N ILE A 39 6.22 -13.62 11.03
CA ILE A 39 5.01 -13.75 11.85
C ILE A 39 4.67 -12.43 12.56
N ALA A 40 3.48 -12.39 13.13
CA ALA A 40 2.94 -11.26 13.89
C ALA A 40 3.98 -10.48 14.70
N TYR A 41 4.03 -9.17 14.50
CA TYR A 41 4.95 -8.20 15.11
C TYR A 41 6.45 -8.38 14.79
N GLN A 42 6.80 -9.23 13.85
CA GLN A 42 8.18 -9.48 13.41
C GLN A 42 8.37 -9.18 11.91
N GLU A 43 7.45 -8.47 11.28
CA GLU A 43 7.35 -8.23 9.84
C GLU A 43 8.30 -7.12 9.37
N HIS A 44 9.56 -7.15 9.80
CA HIS A 44 10.54 -6.08 9.56
C HIS A 44 10.96 -5.95 8.10
N LYS A 45 11.13 -7.07 7.38
CA LYS A 45 11.52 -7.07 5.96
C LYS A 45 10.36 -6.60 5.10
N ALA A 46 9.15 -7.13 5.35
CA ALA A 46 7.95 -6.74 4.62
C ALA A 46 7.71 -5.24 4.72
N VAL A 47 7.77 -4.68 5.93
CA VAL A 47 7.64 -3.24 6.18
C VAL A 47 8.71 -2.44 5.46
N ALA A 48 9.98 -2.89 5.50
CA ALA A 48 11.07 -2.17 4.84
C ALA A 48 10.85 -2.08 3.33
N TRP A 49 10.48 -3.18 2.67
CA TRP A 49 10.21 -3.18 1.22
C TRP A 49 9.00 -2.35 0.83
N LEU A 50 7.90 -2.43 1.60
CA LEU A 50 6.69 -1.64 1.35
C LEU A 50 6.95 -0.14 1.57
N ALA A 51 7.67 0.23 2.64
CA ALA A 51 8.03 1.61 2.93
C ALA A 51 8.93 2.20 1.84
N GLU A 52 9.92 1.44 1.35
CA GLU A 52 10.80 1.86 0.25
C GLU A 52 9.99 2.08 -1.04
N LEU A 53 9.11 1.14 -1.40
CA LEU A 53 8.21 1.28 -2.54
C LEU A 53 7.38 2.56 -2.46
N LEU A 54 6.71 2.78 -1.33
CA LEU A 54 5.82 3.92 -1.14
C LEU A 54 6.58 5.26 -1.17
N LYS A 55 7.77 5.33 -0.53
CA LYS A 55 8.65 6.51 -0.60
C LYS A 55 9.09 6.81 -2.03
N LYS A 56 9.49 5.80 -2.79
CA LYS A 56 9.87 5.91 -4.20
C LYS A 56 8.75 6.54 -5.05
N HIS A 57 7.50 6.24 -4.71
CA HIS A 57 6.30 6.78 -5.38
C HIS A 57 5.71 8.01 -4.69
N GLY A 58 6.52 8.75 -3.92
CA GLY A 58 6.20 10.09 -3.42
C GLY A 58 5.31 10.13 -2.18
N PHE A 59 5.18 9.02 -1.44
CA PHE A 59 4.53 9.02 -0.14
C PHE A 59 5.49 9.46 0.97
N SER A 60 4.99 10.24 1.91
CA SER A 60 5.61 10.39 3.23
C SER A 60 5.26 9.17 4.07
N VAL A 61 6.26 8.49 4.62
CA VAL A 61 6.06 7.24 5.37
C VAL A 61 6.54 7.43 6.80
N GLU A 62 5.65 7.19 7.75
CA GLU A 62 5.91 7.14 9.18
C GLU A 62 5.90 5.68 9.63
N LEU A 63 6.96 5.23 10.27
CA LEU A 63 7.13 3.86 10.79
C LEU A 63 6.91 3.85 12.30
N GLY A 64 6.51 2.71 12.84
CA GLY A 64 6.36 2.51 14.29
C GLY A 64 5.16 3.25 14.88
N VAL A 65 4.13 3.49 14.09
CA VAL A 65 2.90 4.16 14.54
C VAL A 65 2.19 3.32 15.62
N ALA A 66 1.43 3.99 16.47
CA ALA A 66 0.69 3.34 17.57
C ALA A 66 1.56 2.45 18.48
N ASN A 67 2.84 2.81 18.69
CA ASN A 67 3.81 2.02 19.44
C ASN A 67 4.03 0.58 18.92
N THR A 68 3.76 0.37 17.63
CA THR A 68 3.95 -0.93 16.97
C THR A 68 5.06 -0.81 15.93
N PRO A 69 6.28 -1.33 16.19
CA PRO A 69 7.46 -1.12 15.35
C PRO A 69 7.29 -1.53 13.87
N THR A 70 6.45 -2.52 13.61
CA THR A 70 6.17 -3.03 12.27
C THR A 70 4.92 -2.45 11.63
N ALA A 71 4.26 -1.47 12.27
CA ALA A 71 3.18 -0.70 11.66
C ALA A 71 3.71 0.54 10.93
N PHE A 72 3.00 0.99 9.91
CA PHE A 72 3.32 2.25 9.23
C PHE A 72 2.08 2.98 8.72
N VAL A 73 2.22 4.28 8.52
CA VAL A 73 1.26 5.09 7.76
C VAL A 73 2.02 5.80 6.65
N ALA A 74 1.65 5.50 5.42
CA ALA A 74 2.11 6.22 4.25
C ALA A 74 1.02 7.18 3.76
N SER A 75 1.39 8.41 3.43
CA SER A 75 0.44 9.45 3.05
C SER A 75 0.92 10.24 1.85
N ARG A 76 0.01 10.46 0.89
CA ARG A 76 0.20 11.43 -0.20
C ARG A 76 -1.05 12.29 -0.32
N ARG A 77 -0.88 13.61 -0.38
CA ARG A 77 -1.99 14.57 -0.40
C ARG A 77 -1.78 15.63 -1.46
N LYS A 78 -2.88 16.04 -2.12
CA LYS A 78 -2.92 17.22 -2.96
C LYS A 78 -4.27 17.94 -2.83
N GLY A 79 -4.21 19.19 -2.47
CA GLY A 79 -5.43 20.01 -2.26
C GLY A 79 -6.29 19.52 -1.10
N ASN A 80 -7.56 19.95 -1.12
CA ASN A 80 -8.57 19.58 -0.14
C ASN A 80 -9.58 18.61 -0.78
N GLY A 81 -9.93 17.55 -0.07
CA GLY A 81 -10.84 16.52 -0.54
C GLY A 81 -10.91 15.35 0.44
N PRO A 82 -11.57 14.26 0.04
CA PRO A 82 -11.72 13.09 0.90
C PRO A 82 -10.39 12.42 1.17
N THR A 83 -10.34 11.63 2.25
CA THR A 83 -9.24 10.70 2.54
C THR A 83 -9.70 9.30 2.19
N ILE A 84 -8.92 8.60 1.37
CA ILE A 84 -9.08 7.19 1.04
C ILE A 84 -7.91 6.43 1.63
N ALA A 85 -8.17 5.36 2.37
CA ALA A 85 -7.16 4.52 2.98
C ALA A 85 -7.23 3.09 2.42
N PHE A 86 -6.06 2.50 2.16
CA PHE A 86 -5.87 1.10 1.83
C PHE A 86 -5.13 0.43 2.99
N LEU A 87 -5.68 -0.66 3.52
CA LEU A 87 -5.05 -1.46 4.55
C LEU A 87 -4.10 -2.48 3.89
N SER A 88 -2.90 -2.57 4.41
CA SER A 88 -1.82 -3.42 3.90
C SER A 88 -1.41 -4.38 5.01
N GLU A 89 -1.86 -5.63 4.90
CA GLU A 89 -1.54 -6.73 5.80
C GLU A 89 -0.38 -7.53 5.22
N TYR A 90 0.57 -8.00 6.04
CA TYR A 90 1.79 -8.67 5.57
C TYR A 90 2.36 -9.73 6.51
N ASP A 91 1.68 -10.05 7.61
CA ASP A 91 2.07 -11.13 8.50
C ASP A 91 1.80 -12.50 7.90
N ALA A 92 2.61 -13.48 8.30
CA ALA A 92 2.53 -14.87 7.89
C ALA A 92 2.04 -15.75 9.02
N LEU A 93 1.47 -16.90 8.68
CA LEU A 93 1.06 -17.93 9.64
C LEU A 93 2.27 -18.73 10.11
N ARG A 94 2.33 -18.99 11.41
CA ARG A 94 3.38 -19.82 12.00
C ARG A 94 3.37 -21.24 11.40
N GLY A 95 4.50 -21.66 10.83
CA GLY A 95 4.67 -22.99 10.26
C GLY A 95 4.01 -23.22 8.90
N LEU A 96 3.24 -22.25 8.38
CA LEU A 96 2.57 -22.33 7.09
C LEU A 96 3.04 -21.25 6.08
N GLY A 97 3.58 -20.13 6.57
CA GLY A 97 3.93 -19.01 5.71
C GLY A 97 2.70 -18.20 5.28
N HIS A 98 2.72 -17.67 4.06
CA HIS A 98 1.66 -16.83 3.52
C HIS A 98 0.45 -17.62 2.99
N GLY A 99 -0.11 -18.52 3.80
CA GLY A 99 -1.29 -19.30 3.45
C GLY A 99 -2.56 -18.47 3.26
N CYS A 100 -2.68 -17.32 3.94
CA CYS A 100 -3.79 -16.38 3.79
C CYS A 100 -3.59 -15.38 2.65
N GLY A 101 -2.40 -15.33 2.03
CA GLY A 101 -2.13 -14.46 0.90
C GLY A 101 -1.81 -13.01 1.29
N HIS A 102 -1.38 -12.72 2.52
CA HIS A 102 -1.05 -11.35 2.96
C HIS A 102 0.07 -10.72 2.13
N ASN A 103 0.99 -11.49 1.57
CA ASN A 103 1.96 -10.99 0.60
C ASN A 103 1.31 -10.35 -0.64
N LEU A 104 0.15 -10.84 -1.07
CA LEU A 104 -0.64 -10.27 -2.16
C LEU A 104 -1.48 -9.09 -1.70
N ILE A 105 -2.09 -9.17 -0.52
CA ILE A 105 -2.87 -8.06 0.08
C ILE A 105 -1.97 -6.83 0.27
N ALA A 106 -0.76 -7.03 0.81
CA ALA A 106 0.22 -5.97 1.00
C ALA A 106 0.51 -5.20 -0.29
N THR A 107 0.85 -5.95 -1.35
CA THR A 107 1.22 -5.35 -2.63
C THR A 107 0.03 -4.79 -3.39
N ALA A 108 -1.14 -5.42 -3.31
CA ALA A 108 -2.38 -4.91 -3.90
C ALA A 108 -2.77 -3.55 -3.28
N SER A 109 -2.72 -3.45 -1.96
CA SER A 109 -3.01 -2.20 -1.23
C SER A 109 -2.01 -1.08 -1.56
N ALA A 110 -0.71 -1.40 -1.59
CA ALA A 110 0.32 -0.45 -1.96
C ALA A 110 0.15 0.02 -3.42
N GLY A 111 -0.07 -0.90 -4.36
CA GLY A 111 -0.30 -0.60 -5.77
C GLY A 111 -1.53 0.25 -6.02
N ALA A 112 -2.65 -0.08 -5.36
CA ALA A 112 -3.89 0.70 -5.44
C ALA A 112 -3.68 2.12 -4.88
N GLY A 113 -2.99 2.25 -3.74
CA GLY A 113 -2.64 3.53 -3.15
C GLY A 113 -1.79 4.40 -4.08
N ILE A 114 -0.75 3.82 -4.68
CA ILE A 114 0.13 4.53 -5.62
C ILE A 114 -0.66 4.99 -6.86
N ALA A 115 -1.43 4.10 -7.48
CA ALA A 115 -2.17 4.41 -8.69
C ALA A 115 -3.25 5.48 -8.45
N LEU A 116 -3.95 5.43 -7.32
CA LEU A 116 -4.91 6.48 -6.96
C LEU A 116 -4.20 7.80 -6.63
N ALA A 117 -3.06 7.77 -5.94
CA ALA A 117 -2.32 8.97 -5.60
C ALA A 117 -1.76 9.71 -6.83
N ASP A 118 -1.46 9.01 -7.92
CA ASP A 118 -1.06 9.62 -9.18
C ASP A 118 -2.21 10.37 -9.88
N ALA A 119 -3.47 10.08 -9.51
CA ALA A 119 -4.64 10.81 -9.98
C ALA A 119 -5.00 12.05 -9.14
N LEU A 120 -4.28 12.36 -8.04
CA LEU A 120 -4.58 13.46 -7.13
C LEU A 120 -4.53 14.85 -7.79
N ASP A 121 -3.87 14.99 -8.93
CA ASP A 121 -3.89 16.24 -9.70
C ASP A 121 -5.29 16.58 -10.25
N ARG A 122 -6.10 15.56 -10.48
CA ARG A 122 -7.47 15.68 -10.99
C ARG A 122 -8.53 15.35 -9.94
N LEU A 123 -8.18 14.58 -8.92
CA LEU A 123 -9.02 14.19 -7.80
C LEU A 123 -8.39 14.65 -6.49
N PRO A 124 -8.47 15.94 -6.16
CA PRO A 124 -7.83 16.45 -4.94
C PRO A 124 -8.32 15.73 -3.69
N GLY A 125 -7.38 15.39 -2.81
CA GLY A 125 -7.67 14.66 -1.59
C GLY A 125 -6.41 14.10 -0.93
N ARG A 126 -6.60 13.06 -0.15
CA ARG A 126 -5.52 12.35 0.55
C ARG A 126 -5.64 10.85 0.32
N VAL A 127 -4.55 10.22 -0.02
CA VAL A 127 -4.43 8.76 -0.08
C VAL A 127 -3.54 8.30 1.06
N LEU A 128 -4.00 7.31 1.78
CA LEU A 128 -3.24 6.59 2.81
C LEU A 128 -3.02 5.14 2.39
N VAL A 129 -1.84 4.61 2.70
CA VAL A 129 -1.60 3.18 2.79
C VAL A 129 -1.16 2.92 4.23
N ILE A 130 -1.93 2.11 4.94
CA ILE A 130 -1.74 1.83 6.36
C ILE A 130 -1.27 0.39 6.49
N GLY A 131 -0.04 0.21 6.96
CA GLY A 131 0.51 -1.11 7.26
C GLY A 131 0.01 -1.61 8.60
N THR A 132 -0.76 -2.69 8.55
CA THR A 132 -1.42 -3.32 9.70
C THR A 132 -0.78 -4.68 9.97
N PRO A 133 0.22 -4.75 10.88
CA PRO A 133 0.88 -6.01 11.25
C PRO A 133 -0.03 -6.89 12.10
N ALA A 134 0.30 -8.18 12.19
CA ALA A 134 -0.31 -9.11 13.13
C ALA A 134 -1.83 -9.30 12.98
N GLU A 135 -2.34 -9.28 11.76
CA GLU A 135 -3.77 -9.50 11.50
C GLU A 135 -4.20 -10.88 12.02
N GLU A 136 -3.41 -11.92 11.75
CA GLU A 136 -3.64 -13.30 12.19
C GLU A 136 -3.33 -13.51 13.69
N GLY A 137 -2.55 -12.64 14.28
CA GLY A 137 -2.09 -12.74 15.67
C GLY A 137 -2.94 -12.00 16.70
N GLY A 138 -4.01 -11.38 16.29
CA GLY A 138 -4.97 -10.76 17.20
C GLY A 138 -4.75 -9.28 17.48
N GLY A 139 -4.69 -8.45 16.47
CA GLY A 139 -4.92 -7.05 16.68
C GLY A 139 -3.97 -6.05 16.04
N GLY A 140 -3.51 -6.37 14.85
CA GLY A 140 -2.85 -5.37 14.02
C GLY A 140 -3.83 -4.40 13.40
#